data_df1078f403bd13044df2b18dfce0dc42
#
_entry.id   df1078f403bd13044df2b18dfce0dc42
#
_cell.length_a   1.000
_cell.length_b   1.000
_cell.length_c   1.000
_cell.angle_alpha   90.00
_cell.angle_beta   90.00
_cell.angle_gamma   90.00
#
_symmetry.space_group_name_H-M   'P 1'
#
loop_
_entity.id
_entity.type
_entity.pdbx_description
1 polymer ?
#
loop_
_entity_poly.entity_id
_entity_poly.type
_entity_poly.pdbx_seq_one_letter_code
_entity_poly.pdbx_strand_id
1 'polypeptide(L)'
;MLIKNNKCRQFITVLAISIIFFAPAVFAQDKKMAEFRSAKSHWTFLGGYGVTHPGFGATRTRVETVDFVLQYGYFLLEEVGKSWYRGRHEMLIEIPVRTVVNPETALIMGINFLACWNFTASERIIPYVCAGGGPVYTNLNISGLGSEFNGNYQAGLGFNYFIRENTSINLNYRLHHISNSGTAEPNEPLNSSMILLGISFFQ
;
A
#
# COMPACT_ATOMS: atom_id res chain seq x y z
N MET A 1 31.48 -6.60 25.11
CA MET A 1 31.72 -7.22 23.80
C MET A 1 30.53 -6.88 22.91
N LEU A 2 30.65 -5.80 22.14
CA LEU A 2 29.55 -5.24 21.34
C LEU A 2 29.67 -5.78 19.93
N ILE A 3 28.81 -6.71 19.58
CA ILE A 3 28.70 -7.19 18.18
C ILE A 3 27.85 -6.17 17.41
N LYS A 4 28.51 -5.30 16.65
CA LYS A 4 27.87 -4.35 15.73
C LYS A 4 27.19 -5.13 14.60
N ASN A 5 25.88 -5.03 14.54
CA ASN A 5 25.05 -5.66 13.53
C ASN A 5 25.14 -4.87 12.20
N ASN A 6 26.18 -5.15 11.39
CA ASN A 6 26.44 -4.47 10.11
C ASN A 6 25.48 -4.89 8.96
N LYS A 7 24.68 -5.94 9.16
CA LYS A 7 23.81 -6.47 8.09
C LYS A 7 22.59 -5.57 7.79
N CYS A 8 22.08 -4.86 8.79
CA CYS A 8 20.91 -3.98 8.58
C CYS A 8 21.27 -2.71 7.78
N ARG A 9 22.49 -2.18 7.96
CA ARG A 9 22.97 -1.02 7.21
C ARG A 9 23.21 -1.31 5.73
N GLN A 10 23.66 -2.51 5.39
CA GLN A 10 23.88 -2.91 4.00
C GLN A 10 22.58 -3.08 3.24
N PHE A 11 21.49 -3.58 3.87
CA PHE A 11 20.19 -3.72 3.22
C PHE A 11 19.55 -2.38 2.86
N ILE A 12 19.65 -1.38 3.75
CA ILE A 12 19.11 -0.02 3.51
C ILE A 12 19.91 0.67 2.39
N THR A 13 21.21 0.49 2.34
CA THR A 13 22.07 1.09 1.32
C THR A 13 21.85 0.46 -0.06
N VAL A 14 21.62 -0.84 -0.15
CA VAL A 14 21.32 -1.53 -1.41
C VAL A 14 19.94 -1.13 -1.95
N LEU A 15 18.93 -0.96 -1.08
CA LEU A 15 17.59 -0.50 -1.48
C LEU A 15 17.62 0.95 -1.99
N ALA A 16 18.37 1.84 -1.32
CA ALA A 16 18.52 3.23 -1.74
C ALA A 16 19.29 3.39 -3.07
N ILE A 17 20.29 2.57 -3.34
CA ILE A 17 21.09 2.60 -4.57
C ILE A 17 20.26 2.06 -5.75
N SER A 18 19.40 1.06 -5.55
CA SER A 18 18.54 0.52 -6.61
C SER A 18 17.48 1.53 -7.11
N ILE A 19 17.08 2.49 -6.29
CA ILE A 19 16.12 3.54 -6.67
C ILE A 19 16.79 4.62 -7.54
N ILE A 20 18.09 4.84 -7.41
CA ILE A 20 18.82 5.90 -8.14
C ILE A 20 19.19 5.48 -9.58
N PHE A 21 19.30 4.19 -9.88
CA PHE A 21 19.72 3.72 -11.22
C PHE A 21 18.59 3.58 -12.25
N PHE A 22 17.32 3.85 -11.88
CA PHE A 22 16.19 3.78 -12.82
C PHE A 22 15.77 5.11 -13.45
N ALA A 23 16.56 6.16 -13.33
CA ALA A 23 16.19 7.52 -13.72
C ALA A 23 16.94 8.13 -14.91
N PRO A 24 17.34 7.43 -15.97
CA PRO A 24 17.36 8.14 -17.25
C PRO A 24 17.08 7.25 -18.47
N ALA A 25 15.85 7.04 -18.86
CA ALA A 25 15.54 6.60 -20.22
C ALA A 25 14.04 6.81 -20.57
N VAL A 26 13.48 7.97 -20.32
CA VAL A 26 12.07 8.22 -20.70
C VAL A 26 11.93 9.63 -21.30
N PHE A 27 12.45 9.81 -22.50
CA PHE A 27 12.00 10.87 -23.40
C PHE A 27 11.66 10.24 -24.76
N ALA A 28 10.69 9.37 -24.78
CA ALA A 28 9.93 9.06 -25.98
C ALA A 28 8.51 9.50 -25.70
N GLN A 29 8.09 10.55 -26.35
CA GLN A 29 6.75 11.11 -26.30
C GLN A 29 5.79 10.09 -26.89
N ASP A 30 5.24 9.23 -26.05
CA ASP A 30 4.32 8.18 -26.44
C ASP A 30 2.88 8.59 -26.13
N LYS A 31 1.99 8.41 -27.09
CA LYS A 31 0.53 8.58 -27.02
C LYS A 31 -0.17 7.86 -25.85
N LYS A 32 0.60 7.15 -25.02
CA LYS A 32 0.13 6.15 -24.04
C LYS A 32 -0.56 6.69 -22.79
N MET A 33 -0.56 8.00 -22.56
CA MET A 33 -1.12 8.59 -21.33
C MET A 33 -2.46 9.30 -21.52
N ALA A 34 -2.99 9.37 -22.71
CA ALA A 34 -4.27 10.03 -22.95
C ALA A 34 -5.40 9.37 -22.11
N GLU A 35 -5.37 8.05 -21.96
CA GLU A 35 -6.40 7.31 -21.23
C GLU A 35 -6.32 7.49 -19.72
N PHE A 36 -5.14 7.51 -19.09
CA PHE A 36 -5.05 7.78 -17.65
C PHE A 36 -5.60 9.17 -17.30
N ARG A 37 -5.32 10.18 -18.10
CA ARG A 37 -5.80 11.54 -17.86
C ARG A 37 -7.31 11.67 -18.04
N SER A 38 -7.90 10.87 -18.92
CA SER A 38 -9.33 10.82 -19.18
C SER A 38 -10.07 9.72 -18.42
N ALA A 39 -9.35 8.75 -17.83
CA ALA A 39 -9.96 7.66 -17.08
C ALA A 39 -10.80 8.21 -15.93
N LYS A 40 -11.97 7.63 -15.74
CA LYS A 40 -12.85 7.95 -14.60
C LYS A 40 -12.65 6.98 -13.44
N SER A 41 -12.23 5.76 -13.75
CA SER A 41 -12.07 4.69 -12.76
C SER A 41 -11.02 3.68 -13.19
N HIS A 42 -10.67 2.78 -12.28
CA HIS A 42 -9.85 1.61 -12.58
C HIS A 42 -10.13 0.47 -11.60
N TRP A 43 -9.81 -0.73 -12.05
CA TRP A 43 -9.69 -1.91 -11.22
C TRP A 43 -8.21 -2.25 -11.02
N THR A 44 -7.83 -2.61 -9.80
CA THR A 44 -6.45 -3.06 -9.50
C THR A 44 -6.49 -4.33 -8.68
N PHE A 45 -5.64 -5.28 -9.05
CA PHE A 45 -5.43 -6.55 -8.38
C PHE A 45 -4.01 -6.55 -7.84
N LEU A 46 -3.87 -6.62 -6.51
CA LEU A 46 -2.56 -6.62 -5.85
C LEU A 46 -2.35 -7.92 -5.09
N GLY A 47 -1.13 -8.41 -5.14
CA GLY A 47 -0.61 -9.43 -4.25
C GLY A 47 0.62 -8.93 -3.52
N GLY A 48 0.86 -9.43 -2.30
CA GLY A 48 2.01 -8.95 -1.56
C GLY A 48 2.26 -9.66 -0.25
N TYR A 49 3.08 -9.00 0.56
CA TYR A 49 3.52 -9.50 1.84
C TYR A 49 3.54 -8.38 2.88
N GLY A 50 3.04 -8.72 4.07
CA GLY A 50 3.01 -7.83 5.22
C GLY A 50 3.76 -8.40 6.42
N VAL A 51 4.35 -7.52 7.23
CA VAL A 51 5.02 -7.91 8.46
C VAL A 51 4.83 -6.84 9.53
N THR A 52 4.43 -7.26 10.74
CA THR A 52 4.39 -6.37 11.90
C THR A 52 5.79 -6.14 12.47
N HIS A 53 5.94 -5.02 13.18
CA HIS A 53 7.20 -4.58 13.76
C HIS A 53 7.10 -4.58 15.31
N PRO A 54 7.43 -5.70 16.01
CA PRO A 54 7.50 -5.70 17.46
C PRO A 54 8.46 -4.61 17.98
N GLY A 55 8.01 -3.84 18.97
CA GLY A 55 8.72 -2.67 19.48
C GLY A 55 8.41 -1.35 18.78
N PHE A 56 7.61 -1.35 17.71
CA PHE A 56 7.11 -0.14 17.11
C PHE A 56 5.72 0.21 17.69
N GLY A 57 5.64 1.30 18.43
CA GLY A 57 4.49 1.63 19.26
C GLY A 57 4.26 0.54 20.32
N ALA A 58 3.01 0.13 20.48
CA ALA A 58 2.62 -0.94 21.41
C ALA A 58 2.54 -2.34 20.76
N THR A 59 2.99 -2.52 19.53
CA THR A 59 3.05 -3.83 18.85
C THR A 59 4.06 -4.74 19.53
N ARG A 60 3.63 -5.94 19.95
CA ARG A 60 4.50 -6.93 20.61
C ARG A 60 4.66 -8.19 19.77
N THR A 61 3.65 -8.57 19.02
CA THR A 61 3.63 -9.83 18.29
C THR A 61 4.10 -9.64 16.85
N ARG A 62 5.00 -10.53 16.41
CA ARG A 62 5.36 -10.62 14.99
C ARG A 62 4.30 -11.40 14.24
N VAL A 63 3.63 -10.73 13.32
CA VAL A 63 2.63 -11.32 12.42
C VAL A 63 3.11 -11.12 11.00
N GLU A 64 3.07 -12.17 10.19
CA GLU A 64 3.44 -12.15 8.78
C GLU A 64 2.25 -12.58 7.95
N THR A 65 2.00 -11.86 6.84
CA THR A 65 0.83 -12.11 5.99
C THR A 65 1.22 -12.23 4.54
N VAL A 66 0.47 -13.07 3.81
CA VAL A 66 0.38 -13.03 2.35
C VAL A 66 -0.92 -12.34 2.01
N ASP A 67 -0.82 -11.29 1.23
CA ASP A 67 -1.90 -10.35 0.98
C ASP A 67 -2.42 -10.46 -0.44
N PHE A 68 -3.74 -10.42 -0.58
CA PHE A 68 -4.44 -10.17 -1.83
C PHE A 68 -5.38 -8.97 -1.61
N VAL A 69 -5.36 -7.99 -2.54
CA VAL A 69 -6.20 -6.79 -2.44
C VAL A 69 -6.86 -6.53 -3.77
N LEU A 70 -8.19 -6.52 -3.78
CA LEU A 70 -8.98 -6.01 -4.89
C LEU A 70 -9.28 -4.53 -4.63
N GLN A 71 -8.96 -3.65 -5.58
CA GLN A 71 -9.24 -2.22 -5.49
C GLN A 71 -10.12 -1.76 -6.65
N TYR A 72 -11.03 -0.84 -6.33
CA TYR A 72 -11.72 -0.01 -7.29
C TYR A 72 -11.39 1.45 -7.00
N GLY A 73 -10.80 2.13 -7.97
CA GLY A 73 -10.46 3.55 -7.91
C GLY A 73 -11.42 4.40 -8.72
N TYR A 74 -11.79 5.55 -8.17
CA TYR A 74 -12.60 6.55 -8.85
C TYR A 74 -11.97 7.94 -8.73
N PHE A 75 -11.70 8.58 -9.87
CA PHE A 75 -11.11 9.92 -9.91
C PHE A 75 -12.18 10.98 -9.68
N LEU A 76 -12.03 11.73 -8.59
CA LEU A 76 -13.01 12.75 -8.16
C LEU A 76 -12.94 14.01 -9.01
N LEU A 77 -11.74 14.37 -9.44
CA LEU A 77 -11.47 15.63 -10.12
C LEU A 77 -10.63 15.38 -11.37
N GLU A 78 -10.74 16.29 -12.33
CA GLU A 78 -9.77 16.42 -13.40
C GLU A 78 -8.39 16.81 -12.85
N GLU A 79 -7.40 16.82 -13.73
CA GLU A 79 -6.04 17.19 -13.36
C GLU A 79 -5.97 18.64 -12.85
N VAL A 80 -5.41 18.83 -11.65
CA VAL A 80 -5.22 20.15 -11.04
C VAL A 80 -3.77 20.36 -10.61
N GLY A 81 -3.41 21.62 -10.36
CA GLY A 81 -2.06 21.99 -9.94
C GLY A 81 -1.11 22.22 -11.12
N LYS A 82 0.16 22.50 -10.79
CA LYS A 82 1.21 22.85 -11.76
C LYS A 82 2.53 22.20 -11.37
N SER A 83 3.43 22.03 -12.35
CA SER A 83 4.75 21.50 -12.12
C SER A 83 4.74 20.12 -11.42
N TRP A 84 5.57 19.89 -10.42
CA TRP A 84 5.75 18.61 -9.74
C TRP A 84 4.54 18.13 -8.92
N TYR A 85 3.67 19.06 -8.45
CA TYR A 85 2.47 18.73 -7.68
C TYR A 85 1.19 18.59 -8.53
N ARG A 86 1.31 18.73 -9.86
CA ARG A 86 0.20 18.47 -10.78
C ARG A 86 -0.29 17.03 -10.58
N GLY A 87 -1.59 16.88 -10.42
CA GLY A 87 -2.12 15.58 -10.11
C GLY A 87 -3.64 15.49 -10.10
N ARG A 88 -4.13 14.31 -9.75
CA ARG A 88 -5.55 13.98 -9.65
C ARG A 88 -5.87 13.36 -8.30
N HIS A 89 -6.99 13.80 -7.73
CA HIS A 89 -7.59 13.16 -6.56
C HIS A 89 -8.33 11.89 -6.95
N GLU A 90 -8.15 10.88 -6.13
CA GLU A 90 -8.77 9.59 -6.30
C GLU A 90 -9.29 9.07 -4.96
N MET A 91 -10.45 8.41 -5.00
CA MET A 91 -10.97 7.58 -3.92
C MET A 91 -10.82 6.11 -4.30
N LEU A 92 -10.21 5.33 -3.41
CA LEU A 92 -10.12 3.88 -3.54
C LEU A 92 -11.07 3.20 -2.55
N ILE A 93 -11.78 2.20 -3.05
CA ILE A 93 -12.44 1.18 -2.23
C ILE A 93 -11.63 -0.09 -2.39
N GLU A 94 -11.27 -0.72 -1.27
CA GLU A 94 -10.45 -1.92 -1.26
C GLU A 94 -11.12 -3.04 -0.47
N ILE A 95 -10.97 -4.25 -0.98
CA ILE A 95 -11.31 -5.50 -0.29
C ILE A 95 -10.01 -6.28 -0.08
N PRO A 96 -9.31 -6.08 1.05
CA PRO A 96 -8.15 -6.87 1.41
C PRO A 96 -8.57 -8.23 1.95
N VAL A 97 -7.88 -9.27 1.48
CA VAL A 97 -7.93 -10.63 2.04
C VAL A 97 -6.49 -11.02 2.33
N ARG A 98 -6.16 -11.23 3.59
CA ARG A 98 -4.80 -11.51 4.06
C ARG A 98 -4.78 -12.83 4.79
N THR A 99 -3.91 -13.71 4.38
CA THR A 99 -3.64 -14.95 5.09
C THR A 99 -2.44 -14.74 6.00
N VAL A 100 -2.66 -14.87 7.30
CA VAL A 100 -1.57 -14.91 8.28
C VAL A 100 -0.83 -16.22 8.11
N VAL A 101 0.50 -16.16 8.01
CA VAL A 101 1.38 -17.33 7.86
C VAL A 101 2.32 -17.51 9.06
N ASN A 102 2.39 -16.52 9.93
CA ASN A 102 3.11 -16.56 11.19
C ASN A 102 2.44 -15.57 12.17
N PRO A 103 2.16 -15.94 13.46
CA PRO A 103 2.59 -17.16 14.18
C PRO A 103 1.70 -18.38 13.92
N GLU A 104 0.48 -18.19 13.43
CA GLU A 104 -0.48 -19.27 13.12
C GLU A 104 -1.23 -18.91 11.85
N THR A 105 -1.88 -19.91 11.24
CA THR A 105 -2.71 -19.65 10.07
C THR A 105 -4.03 -19.01 10.49
N ALA A 106 -4.26 -17.80 10.02
CA ALA A 106 -5.47 -17.04 10.28
C ALA A 106 -5.84 -16.16 9.06
N LEU A 107 -7.02 -15.59 9.12
CA LEU A 107 -7.54 -14.72 8.08
C LEU A 107 -7.72 -13.30 8.64
N ILE A 108 -7.36 -12.30 7.84
CA ILE A 108 -7.67 -10.89 8.07
C ILE A 108 -8.37 -10.38 6.82
N MET A 109 -9.58 -9.86 6.94
CA MET A 109 -10.33 -9.31 5.81
C MET A 109 -11.05 -8.02 6.21
N GLY A 110 -11.38 -7.17 5.24
CA GLY A 110 -12.04 -5.92 5.54
C GLY A 110 -12.50 -5.16 4.31
N ILE A 111 -12.92 -3.93 4.55
CA ILE A 111 -13.21 -2.94 3.50
C ILE A 111 -12.48 -1.67 3.90
N ASN A 112 -11.70 -1.11 2.98
CA ASN A 112 -10.97 0.14 3.19
C ASN A 112 -11.46 1.22 2.23
N PHE A 113 -11.44 2.45 2.70
CA PHE A 113 -11.66 3.66 1.93
C PHE A 113 -10.39 4.51 2.03
N LEU A 114 -9.74 4.77 0.89
CA LEU A 114 -8.52 5.56 0.85
C LEU A 114 -8.71 6.78 -0.04
N ALA A 115 -8.15 7.91 0.37
CA ALA A 115 -7.96 9.07 -0.46
C ALA A 115 -6.54 9.06 -1.01
N CYS A 116 -6.39 9.29 -2.31
CA CYS A 116 -5.11 9.26 -3.00
C CYS A 116 -4.87 10.55 -3.80
N TRP A 117 -3.60 10.91 -3.89
CA TRP A 117 -3.12 11.92 -4.82
C TRP A 117 -2.16 11.28 -5.81
N ASN A 118 -2.52 11.30 -7.09
CA ASN A 118 -1.72 10.78 -8.20
C ASN A 118 -0.97 11.93 -8.87
N PHE A 119 0.36 11.88 -8.87
CA PHE A 119 1.23 12.91 -9.46
C PHE A 119 1.37 12.67 -10.96
N THR A 120 0.86 13.58 -11.77
CA THR A 120 0.75 13.43 -13.23
C THR A 120 1.82 14.23 -14.00
N ALA A 121 2.90 14.62 -13.34
CA ALA A 121 4.01 15.33 -14.00
C ALA A 121 4.77 14.46 -15.00
N SER A 122 4.77 13.14 -14.83
CA SER A 122 5.36 12.16 -15.75
C SER A 122 4.29 11.52 -16.63
N GLU A 123 4.66 11.01 -17.79
CA GLU A 123 3.74 10.40 -18.74
C GLU A 123 3.67 8.86 -18.63
N ARG A 124 4.65 8.22 -18.06
CA ARG A 124 4.74 6.76 -18.00
C ARG A 124 4.73 6.19 -16.59
N ILE A 125 5.20 6.97 -15.65
CA ILE A 125 5.24 6.61 -14.24
C ILE A 125 4.40 7.61 -13.48
N ILE A 126 3.34 7.15 -12.84
CA ILE A 126 2.45 7.97 -12.03
C ILE A 126 2.69 7.61 -10.57
N PRO A 127 3.54 8.36 -9.85
CA PRO A 127 3.65 8.21 -8.42
C PRO A 127 2.34 8.62 -7.73
N TYR A 128 2.07 8.02 -6.58
CA TYR A 128 0.93 8.41 -5.76
C TYR A 128 1.20 8.24 -4.28
N VAL A 129 0.43 8.94 -3.48
CA VAL A 129 0.35 8.77 -2.03
C VAL A 129 -1.10 8.54 -1.65
N CYS A 130 -1.35 7.65 -0.69
CA CYS A 130 -2.67 7.32 -0.21
C CYS A 130 -2.72 7.28 1.31
N ALA A 131 -3.88 7.61 1.86
CA ALA A 131 -4.17 7.39 3.26
C ALA A 131 -5.66 7.09 3.45
N GLY A 132 -5.98 6.31 4.47
CA GLY A 132 -7.35 5.97 4.83
C GLY A 132 -7.41 4.72 5.71
N GLY A 133 -8.55 4.03 5.69
CA GLY A 133 -8.76 2.84 6.51
C GLY A 133 -10.18 2.34 6.45
N GLY A 134 -10.53 1.47 7.38
CA GLY A 134 -11.88 0.92 7.48
C GLY A 134 -12.00 -0.22 8.48
N PRO A 135 -13.15 -0.89 8.53
CA PRO A 135 -13.37 -2.03 9.39
C PRO A 135 -12.60 -3.26 8.92
N VAL A 136 -12.11 -4.02 9.88
CA VAL A 136 -11.37 -5.27 9.69
C VAL A 136 -11.94 -6.35 10.59
N TYR A 137 -12.12 -7.52 10.03
CA TYR A 137 -12.37 -8.77 10.75
C TYR A 137 -11.12 -9.64 10.73
N THR A 138 -10.82 -10.32 11.83
CA THR A 138 -9.76 -11.32 11.91
C THR A 138 -10.14 -12.43 12.88
N ASN A 139 -9.77 -13.66 12.56
CA ASN A 139 -9.80 -14.80 13.48
C ASN A 139 -8.42 -15.13 14.05
N LEU A 140 -7.47 -14.21 13.95
CA LEU A 140 -6.12 -14.35 14.52
C LEU A 140 -6.21 -14.35 16.06
N ASN A 141 -5.84 -15.47 16.68
CA ASN A 141 -5.91 -15.65 18.12
C ASN A 141 -4.53 -15.39 18.77
N ILE A 142 -4.23 -14.14 19.02
CA ILE A 142 -3.02 -13.72 19.73
C ILE A 142 -3.41 -12.98 21.02
N SER A 143 -2.56 -13.13 22.05
CA SER A 143 -2.84 -12.59 23.39
C SER A 143 -3.04 -11.07 23.45
N GLY A 144 -2.57 -10.35 22.43
CA GLY A 144 -2.67 -8.88 22.37
C GLY A 144 -3.93 -8.34 21.68
N LEU A 145 -4.71 -9.16 20.98
CA LEU A 145 -5.84 -8.72 20.18
C LEU A 145 -7.16 -9.23 20.79
N GLY A 146 -7.80 -8.41 21.62
CA GLY A 146 -8.99 -8.79 22.38
C GLY A 146 -10.31 -8.83 21.60
N SER A 147 -10.29 -8.61 20.28
CA SER A 147 -11.49 -8.58 19.43
C SER A 147 -11.21 -9.13 18.03
N GLU A 148 -12.21 -9.83 17.48
CA GLU A 148 -12.21 -10.23 16.07
C GLU A 148 -12.51 -9.04 15.14
N PHE A 149 -13.32 -8.09 15.60
CA PHE A 149 -13.66 -6.88 14.87
C PHE A 149 -12.78 -5.71 15.31
N ASN A 150 -12.10 -5.12 14.34
CA ASN A 150 -11.13 -4.06 14.56
C ASN A 150 -11.32 -2.94 13.54
N GLY A 151 -10.72 -1.81 13.82
CA GLY A 151 -10.46 -0.76 12.83
C GLY A 151 -9.05 -0.89 12.28
N ASN A 152 -8.86 -0.41 11.06
CA ASN A 152 -7.53 -0.19 10.54
C ASN A 152 -7.40 1.20 9.93
N TYR A 153 -6.18 1.72 9.97
CA TYR A 153 -5.79 2.84 9.13
C TYR A 153 -4.44 2.56 8.50
N GLN A 154 -4.23 3.15 7.35
CA GLN A 154 -3.03 2.94 6.56
C GLN A 154 -2.65 4.20 5.79
N ALA A 155 -1.35 4.36 5.57
CA ALA A 155 -0.79 5.36 4.69
C ALA A 155 0.30 4.72 3.85
N GLY A 156 0.41 5.13 2.61
CA GLY A 156 1.36 4.53 1.70
C GLY A 156 1.71 5.41 0.53
N LEU A 157 2.70 4.96 -0.19
CA LEU A 157 3.17 5.54 -1.44
C LEU A 157 3.39 4.42 -2.46
N GLY A 158 3.23 4.76 -3.71
CA GLY A 158 3.43 3.81 -4.79
C GLY A 158 3.57 4.49 -6.14
N PHE A 159 3.58 3.68 -7.16
CA PHE A 159 3.52 4.17 -8.53
C PHE A 159 2.83 3.18 -9.46
N ASN A 160 2.20 3.71 -10.49
CA ASN A 160 1.71 3.00 -11.65
C ASN A 160 2.71 3.18 -12.80
N TYR A 161 3.26 2.07 -13.32
CA TYR A 161 4.09 2.03 -14.51
C TYR A 161 3.24 1.56 -15.69
N PHE A 162 2.91 2.45 -16.62
CA PHE A 162 2.06 2.14 -17.77
C PHE A 162 2.80 1.29 -18.80
N ILE A 163 2.28 0.08 -19.03
CA ILE A 163 2.76 -0.86 -20.06
C ILE A 163 1.90 -0.78 -21.32
N ARG A 164 0.65 -0.29 -21.18
CA ARG A 164 -0.30 0.03 -22.28
C ARG A 164 -1.04 1.30 -21.90
N GLU A 165 -1.84 1.84 -22.82
CA GLU A 165 -2.62 3.07 -22.60
C GLU A 165 -3.53 2.98 -21.39
N ASN A 166 -4.16 1.83 -21.16
CA ASN A 166 -5.11 1.60 -20.07
C ASN A 166 -4.63 0.57 -19.04
N THR A 167 -3.37 0.13 -19.10
CA THR A 167 -2.88 -0.93 -18.22
C THR A 167 -1.55 -0.56 -17.61
N SER A 168 -1.44 -0.64 -16.29
CA SER A 168 -0.18 -0.40 -15.58
C SER A 168 0.20 -1.54 -14.63
N ILE A 169 1.50 -1.66 -14.38
CA ILE A 169 2.03 -2.38 -13.23
C ILE A 169 2.00 -1.42 -12.05
N ASN A 170 1.42 -1.85 -10.94
CA ASN A 170 1.34 -1.11 -9.69
C ASN A 170 2.31 -1.69 -8.67
N LEU A 171 3.13 -0.86 -8.07
CA LEU A 171 3.94 -1.20 -6.91
C LEU A 171 3.64 -0.21 -5.80
N ASN A 172 3.35 -0.70 -4.60
CA ASN A 172 3.14 0.18 -3.46
C ASN A 172 3.70 -0.38 -2.15
N TYR A 173 4.08 0.54 -1.28
CA TYR A 173 4.50 0.31 0.09
C TYR A 173 3.54 1.02 1.03
N ARG A 174 3.11 0.32 2.10
CA ARG A 174 2.19 0.85 3.10
C ARG A 174 2.67 0.60 4.51
N LEU A 175 2.42 1.59 5.35
CA LEU A 175 2.35 1.45 6.80
C LEU A 175 0.89 1.22 7.16
N HIS A 176 0.63 0.23 7.98
CA HIS A 176 -0.70 -0.24 8.32
C HIS A 176 -0.82 -0.50 9.81
N HIS A 177 -1.95 -0.10 10.40
CA HIS A 177 -2.27 -0.24 11.80
C HIS A 177 -3.62 -0.93 11.95
N ILE A 178 -3.70 -1.93 12.81
CA ILE A 178 -4.94 -2.58 13.23
C ILE A 178 -5.06 -2.45 14.74
N SER A 179 -6.22 -2.05 15.24
CA SER A 179 -6.56 -2.05 16.66
C SER A 179 -8.08 -2.06 16.87
N ASN A 180 -8.52 -2.50 18.03
CA ASN A 180 -9.94 -2.43 18.40
C ASN A 180 -10.34 -1.09 19.02
N SER A 181 -9.45 -0.08 19.01
CA SER A 181 -9.69 1.26 19.58
C SER A 181 -10.10 1.26 21.06
N GLY A 182 -9.73 0.22 21.82
CA GLY A 182 -10.07 0.09 23.25
C GLY A 182 -11.51 -0.41 23.50
N THR A 183 -12.19 -0.96 22.49
CA THR A 183 -13.54 -1.54 22.68
C THR A 183 -13.52 -2.90 23.37
N ALA A 184 -12.36 -3.54 23.42
CA ALA A 184 -12.11 -4.80 24.13
C ALA A 184 -10.66 -4.85 24.64
N GLU A 185 -10.46 -5.52 25.79
CA GLU A 185 -9.12 -5.76 26.32
C GLU A 185 -8.67 -7.21 26.07
N PRO A 186 -7.41 -7.42 25.74
CA PRO A 186 -6.33 -6.43 25.51
C PRO A 186 -6.45 -5.74 24.14
N ASN A 187 -5.84 -4.55 24.00
CA ASN A 187 -5.78 -3.81 22.74
C ASN A 187 -4.31 -3.45 22.41
N GLU A 188 -3.53 -4.45 22.03
CA GLU A 188 -2.18 -4.27 21.51
C GLU A 188 -2.25 -4.13 19.98
N PRO A 189 -1.93 -2.96 19.42
CA PRO A 189 -2.07 -2.75 17.99
C PRO A 189 -1.07 -3.57 17.18
N LEU A 190 -1.45 -3.91 15.96
CA LEU A 190 -0.59 -4.51 14.95
C LEU A 190 -0.13 -3.41 13.98
N ASN A 191 1.09 -2.89 14.19
CA ASN A 191 1.73 -1.96 13.27
C ASN A 191 2.60 -2.74 12.29
N SER A 192 2.29 -2.66 11.00
CA SER A 192 2.95 -3.44 9.96
C SER A 192 3.39 -2.58 8.78
N SER A 193 4.37 -3.10 8.04
CA SER A 193 4.70 -2.66 6.69
C SER A 193 4.22 -3.70 5.69
N MET A 194 3.77 -3.23 4.53
CA MET A 194 3.35 -4.09 3.43
C MET A 194 3.99 -3.64 2.12
N ILE A 195 4.38 -4.61 1.30
CA ILE A 195 4.79 -4.38 -0.09
C ILE A 195 3.81 -5.13 -0.97
N LEU A 196 3.16 -4.41 -1.89
CA LEU A 196 2.15 -4.94 -2.79
C LEU A 196 2.55 -4.65 -4.23
N LEU A 197 2.41 -5.66 -5.08
CA LEU A 197 2.65 -5.61 -6.52
C LEU A 197 1.40 -6.09 -7.25
N GLY A 198 1.05 -5.47 -8.36
CA GLY A 198 -0.11 -5.90 -9.13
C GLY A 198 -0.28 -5.21 -10.46
N ILE A 199 -1.51 -5.30 -10.97
CA ILE A 199 -1.88 -4.75 -12.26
C ILE A 199 -3.15 -3.92 -12.13
N SER A 200 -3.17 -2.77 -12.81
CA SER A 200 -4.30 -1.84 -12.86
C SER A 200 -4.82 -1.69 -14.28
N PHE A 201 -6.16 -1.67 -14.41
CA PHE A 201 -6.88 -1.48 -15.67
C PHE A 201 -7.74 -0.23 -15.57
N PHE A 202 -7.39 0.79 -16.34
CA PHE A 202 -8.05 2.10 -16.37
C PHE A 202 -9.15 2.16 -17.43
N GLN A 203 -10.24 2.88 -17.10
CA GLN A 203 -11.41 3.04 -17.98
C GLN A 203 -12.11 4.40 -17.79
#